data_29a0deff840ec7fdcad8d81d2672b66d
#
_entry.id   29a0deff840ec7fdcad8d81d2672b66d
#
_cell.length_a   1.000
_cell.length_b   1.000
_cell.length_c   1.000
_cell.angle_alpha   90.00
_cell.angle_beta   90.00
_cell.angle_gamma   90.00
#
_symmetry.space_group_name_H-M   'P 1'
#
loop_
_entity.id
_entity.type
_entity.pdbx_description
1 polymer ?
#
loop_
_entity_poly.entity_id
_entity_poly.type
_entity_poly.pdbx_seq_one_letter_code
_entity_poly.pdbx_strand_id
1 'polypeptide(L)'
;MFRTPLNLFRTLAIAEAVSWTLLIGGLILRAVADLPLAVTIGGGIHGFVFLAYGATAVLVALNQRWGIGPTALAVVSAVIPYATIPTEVWLQRTGRLRGAWRLDETADPRDRRPVDRMLRFFLRRPWALALALVAVVAVVFVVLLVVGPPGGKG
;
A
#
# COMPACT_ATOMS: atom_id res chain seq x y z
N MET A 1 9.46 14.02 -2.57
CA MET A 1 9.39 12.56 -2.74
C MET A 1 8.01 12.12 -3.22
N PHE A 2 6.91 12.58 -2.65
CA PHE A 2 5.54 12.15 -3.03
C PHE A 2 4.76 13.18 -3.85
N ARG A 3 5.44 13.88 -4.75
CA ARG A 3 4.83 14.95 -5.58
C ARG A 3 3.83 14.44 -6.62
N THR A 4 3.90 13.18 -6.99
CA THR A 4 3.00 12.56 -7.96
C THR A 4 2.49 11.21 -7.48
N PRO A 5 1.30 10.76 -7.95
CA PRO A 5 0.79 9.42 -7.68
C PRO A 5 1.78 8.32 -8.05
N LEU A 6 2.46 8.48 -9.20
CA LEU A 6 3.49 7.54 -9.67
C LEU A 6 4.63 7.40 -8.65
N ASN A 7 5.18 8.52 -8.17
CA ASN A 7 6.32 8.47 -7.26
C ASN A 7 5.96 7.80 -5.92
N LEU A 8 4.78 8.11 -5.37
CA LEU A 8 4.30 7.47 -4.16
C LEU A 8 4.12 5.96 -4.38
N PHE A 9 3.38 5.59 -5.43
CA PHE A 9 3.09 4.19 -5.72
C PHE A 9 4.37 3.37 -5.94
N ARG A 10 5.29 3.88 -6.76
CA ARG A 10 6.60 3.24 -7.03
C ARG A 10 7.43 3.06 -5.76
N THR A 11 7.49 4.10 -4.91
CA THR A 11 8.24 4.00 -3.65
C THR A 11 7.69 2.89 -2.77
N LEU A 12 6.36 2.79 -2.63
CA LEU A 12 5.75 1.75 -1.80
C LEU A 12 5.85 0.37 -2.46
N ALA A 13 5.78 0.26 -3.80
CA ALA A 13 5.98 -1.00 -4.51
C ALA A 13 7.40 -1.56 -4.31
N ILE A 14 8.42 -0.68 -4.35
CA ILE A 14 9.81 -1.06 -4.07
C ILE A 14 9.99 -1.43 -2.60
N ALA A 15 9.47 -0.62 -1.68
CA ALA A 15 9.56 -0.90 -0.25
C ALA A 15 8.90 -2.25 0.09
N GLU A 16 7.78 -2.56 -0.55
CA GLU A 16 7.08 -3.83 -0.39
C GLU A 16 7.92 -5.02 -0.89
N ALA A 17 8.53 -4.92 -2.08
CA ALA A 17 9.44 -5.94 -2.59
C ALA A 17 10.67 -6.15 -1.68
N VAL A 18 11.24 -5.08 -1.13
CA VAL A 18 12.34 -5.15 -0.14
C VAL A 18 11.87 -5.82 1.14
N SER A 19 10.67 -5.50 1.63
CA SER A 19 10.12 -6.10 2.84
C SER A 19 9.85 -7.61 2.69
N TRP A 20 9.47 -8.07 1.49
CA TRP A 20 9.42 -9.49 1.16
C TRP A 20 10.78 -10.17 1.31
N THR A 21 11.86 -9.52 0.86
CA THR A 21 13.22 -10.05 1.04
C THR A 21 13.58 -10.19 2.52
N LEU A 22 13.20 -9.21 3.35
CA LEU A 22 13.41 -9.28 4.80
C LEU A 22 12.62 -10.41 5.46
N LEU A 23 11.36 -10.59 5.08
CA LEU A 23 10.52 -11.68 5.59
C LEU A 23 11.07 -13.04 5.18
N ILE A 24 11.37 -13.25 3.88
CA ILE A 24 11.91 -14.51 3.37
C ILE A 24 13.29 -14.80 4.00
N GLY A 25 14.17 -13.80 4.10
CA GLY A 25 15.45 -13.93 4.79
C GLY A 25 15.28 -14.31 6.25
N GLY A 26 14.32 -13.71 6.94
CA GLY A 26 13.99 -14.07 8.32
C GLY A 26 13.52 -15.52 8.45
N LEU A 27 12.67 -15.99 7.52
CA LEU A 27 12.21 -17.39 7.49
C LEU A 27 13.37 -18.36 7.27
N ILE A 28 14.31 -18.04 6.37
CA ILE A 28 15.51 -18.84 6.12
C ILE A 28 16.38 -18.87 7.38
N LEU A 29 16.67 -17.73 7.99
CA LEU A 29 17.48 -17.66 9.21
C LEU A 29 16.87 -18.42 10.38
N ARG A 30 15.54 -18.40 10.50
CA ARG A 30 14.84 -19.24 11.46
C ARG A 30 15.05 -20.72 11.19
N ALA A 31 14.99 -21.15 9.92
CA ALA A 31 15.07 -22.56 9.54
C ALA A 31 16.50 -23.12 9.65
N VAL A 32 17.53 -22.31 9.29
CA VAL A 32 18.91 -22.81 9.21
C VAL A 32 19.78 -22.46 10.42
N ALA A 33 19.43 -21.40 11.16
CA ALA A 33 20.21 -20.88 12.28
C ALA A 33 19.42 -20.80 13.61
N ASP A 34 18.17 -21.28 13.61
CA ASP A 34 17.26 -21.22 14.76
C ASP A 34 17.13 -19.80 15.37
N LEU A 35 16.99 -18.80 14.50
CA LEU A 35 16.85 -17.38 14.87
C LEU A 35 15.40 -16.89 14.72
N PRO A 36 14.50 -17.18 15.66
CA PRO A 36 13.07 -16.80 15.55
C PRO A 36 12.87 -15.27 15.53
N LEU A 37 13.76 -14.51 16.16
CA LEU A 37 13.71 -13.05 16.18
C LEU A 37 13.81 -12.46 14.77
N ALA A 38 14.53 -13.10 13.86
CA ALA A 38 14.66 -12.64 12.48
C ALA A 38 13.31 -12.62 11.74
N VAL A 39 12.48 -13.66 11.95
CA VAL A 39 11.10 -13.69 11.38
C VAL A 39 10.21 -12.64 12.04
N THR A 40 10.32 -12.45 13.35
CA THR A 40 9.52 -11.46 14.08
C THR A 40 9.80 -10.05 13.55
N ILE A 41 11.06 -9.70 13.37
CA ILE A 41 11.44 -8.38 12.83
C ILE A 41 11.05 -8.27 11.34
N GLY A 42 11.46 -9.23 10.51
CA GLY A 42 11.16 -9.20 9.07
C GLY A 42 9.66 -9.21 8.78
N GLY A 43 8.90 -10.03 9.51
CA GLY A 43 7.45 -10.10 9.40
C GLY A 43 6.74 -8.83 9.88
N GLY A 44 7.20 -8.24 10.98
CA GLY A 44 6.66 -6.97 11.48
C GLY A 44 6.85 -5.82 10.47
N ILE A 45 8.07 -5.70 9.92
CA ILE A 45 8.37 -4.69 8.89
C ILE A 45 7.52 -4.95 7.64
N HIS A 46 7.49 -6.20 7.15
CA HIS A 46 6.70 -6.55 5.97
C HIS A 46 5.21 -6.28 6.19
N GLY A 47 4.64 -6.70 7.31
CA GLY A 47 3.23 -6.47 7.62
C GLY A 47 2.85 -4.98 7.60
N PHE A 48 3.70 -4.11 8.17
CA PHE A 48 3.48 -2.67 8.13
C PHE A 48 3.57 -2.12 6.68
N VAL A 49 4.60 -2.49 5.94
CA VAL A 49 4.79 -2.04 4.54
C VAL A 49 3.70 -2.56 3.62
N PHE A 50 3.27 -3.82 3.80
CA PHE A 50 2.15 -4.43 3.09
C PHE A 50 0.87 -3.59 3.23
N LEU A 51 0.51 -3.21 4.46
CA LEU A 51 -0.67 -2.37 4.72
C LEU A 51 -0.51 -0.97 4.14
N ALA A 52 0.69 -0.38 4.25
CA ALA A 52 0.99 0.94 3.68
C ALA A 52 0.90 0.92 2.14
N TYR A 53 1.39 -0.14 1.49
CA TYR A 53 1.23 -0.34 0.05
C TYR A 53 -0.24 -0.49 -0.35
N GLY A 54 -1.00 -1.33 0.35
CA GLY A 54 -2.43 -1.52 0.08
C GLY A 54 -3.23 -0.22 0.20
N ALA A 55 -3.01 0.55 1.28
CA ALA A 55 -3.62 1.85 1.47
C ALA A 55 -3.24 2.85 0.36
N THR A 56 -1.96 2.84 -0.07
CA THR A 56 -1.48 3.64 -1.19
C THR A 56 -2.12 3.23 -2.52
N ALA A 57 -2.27 1.93 -2.78
CA ALA A 57 -2.92 1.42 -3.98
C ALA A 57 -4.37 1.91 -4.08
N VAL A 58 -5.12 1.87 -2.98
CA VAL A 58 -6.49 2.40 -2.91
C VAL A 58 -6.50 3.92 -3.10
N LEU A 59 -5.63 4.66 -2.43
CA LEU A 59 -5.52 6.12 -2.56
C LEU A 59 -5.26 6.54 -4.02
N VAL A 60 -4.29 5.88 -4.68
CA VAL A 60 -3.93 6.17 -6.07
C VAL A 60 -5.06 5.74 -7.01
N ALA A 61 -5.71 4.60 -6.76
CA ALA A 61 -6.86 4.15 -7.54
C ALA A 61 -8.01 5.17 -7.51
N LEU A 62 -8.32 5.71 -6.34
CA LEU A 62 -9.32 6.77 -6.18
C LEU A 62 -8.91 8.05 -6.91
N ASN A 63 -7.64 8.47 -6.76
CA ASN A 63 -7.12 9.66 -7.44
C ASN A 63 -7.15 9.51 -8.95
N GLN A 64 -6.77 8.37 -9.48
CA GLN A 64 -6.68 8.10 -10.92
C GLN A 64 -8.00 7.54 -11.50
N ARG A 65 -9.02 7.36 -10.65
CA ARG A 65 -10.33 6.80 -11.04
C ARG A 65 -10.22 5.46 -11.74
N TRP A 66 -9.39 4.57 -11.21
CA TRP A 66 -9.28 3.22 -11.75
C TRP A 66 -10.60 2.46 -11.62
N GLY A 67 -10.84 1.56 -12.57
CA GLY A 67 -11.88 0.55 -12.42
C GLY A 67 -11.47 -0.54 -11.43
N ILE A 68 -12.40 -1.44 -11.14
CA ILE A 68 -12.20 -2.55 -10.18
C ILE A 68 -11.00 -3.43 -10.56
N GLY A 69 -10.83 -3.76 -11.84
CA GLY A 69 -9.77 -4.66 -12.30
C GLY A 69 -8.35 -4.17 -11.95
N PRO A 70 -7.92 -2.97 -12.41
CA PRO A 70 -6.61 -2.43 -12.05
C PRO A 70 -6.42 -2.23 -10.54
N THR A 71 -7.49 -1.84 -9.82
CA THR A 71 -7.43 -1.67 -8.36
C THR A 71 -7.21 -3.01 -7.66
N ALA A 72 -7.98 -4.03 -8.02
CA ALA A 72 -7.83 -5.38 -7.48
C ALA A 72 -6.46 -5.95 -7.79
N LEU A 73 -5.97 -5.81 -9.04
CA LEU A 73 -4.63 -6.24 -9.41
C LEU A 73 -3.56 -5.59 -8.53
N ALA A 74 -3.64 -4.26 -8.33
CA ALA A 74 -2.68 -3.54 -7.51
C ALA A 74 -2.70 -4.02 -6.06
N VAL A 75 -3.87 -4.23 -5.46
CA VAL A 75 -3.99 -4.71 -4.07
C VAL A 75 -3.54 -6.16 -3.94
N VAL A 76 -4.00 -7.05 -4.82
CA VAL A 76 -3.68 -8.48 -4.76
C VAL A 76 -2.20 -8.76 -5.03
N SER A 77 -1.52 -7.91 -5.83
CA SER A 77 -0.09 -8.06 -6.10
C SER A 77 0.77 -8.01 -4.84
N ALA A 78 0.31 -7.38 -3.75
CA ALA A 78 1.02 -7.35 -2.47
C ALA A 78 1.15 -8.75 -1.82
N VAL A 79 0.20 -9.64 -2.10
CA VAL A 79 0.18 -11.01 -1.52
C VAL A 79 1.22 -11.93 -2.16
N ILE A 80 1.67 -11.60 -3.37
CA ILE A 80 2.63 -12.42 -4.13
C ILE A 80 4.00 -11.75 -4.05
N PRO A 81 5.05 -12.45 -3.56
CA PRO A 81 6.38 -11.90 -3.45
C PRO A 81 6.84 -11.23 -4.75
N TYR A 82 7.30 -9.99 -4.64
CA TYR A 82 7.83 -9.15 -5.72
C TYR A 82 6.84 -8.76 -6.83
N ALA A 83 5.59 -9.23 -6.82
CA ALA A 83 4.61 -8.94 -7.88
C ALA A 83 4.19 -7.46 -7.94
N THR A 84 4.46 -6.68 -6.91
CA THR A 84 4.23 -5.23 -6.87
C THR A 84 5.07 -4.49 -7.92
N ILE A 85 6.26 -4.99 -8.25
CA ILE A 85 7.15 -4.37 -9.25
C ILE A 85 6.60 -4.51 -10.67
N PRO A 86 6.34 -5.73 -11.21
CA PRO A 86 5.75 -5.85 -12.54
C PRO A 86 4.37 -5.19 -12.63
N THR A 87 3.59 -5.18 -11.54
CA THR A 87 2.30 -4.48 -11.49
C THR A 87 2.49 -2.97 -11.63
N GLU A 88 3.45 -2.36 -10.93
CA GLU A 88 3.77 -0.94 -11.05
C GLU A 88 4.17 -0.59 -12.49
N VAL A 89 5.08 -1.38 -13.09
CA VAL A 89 5.53 -1.19 -14.47
C VAL A 89 4.36 -1.28 -15.45
N TRP A 90 3.48 -2.24 -15.28
CA TRP A 90 2.29 -2.38 -16.12
C TRP A 90 1.33 -1.19 -15.98
N LEU A 91 1.04 -0.76 -14.75
CA LEU A 91 0.20 0.42 -14.48
C LEU A 91 0.79 1.68 -15.10
N GLN A 92 2.11 1.84 -15.06
CA GLN A 92 2.81 2.96 -15.66
C GLN A 92 2.72 2.92 -17.20
N ARG A 93 3.04 1.77 -17.81
CA ARG A 93 3.02 1.58 -19.28
C ARG A 93 1.62 1.77 -19.86
N THR A 94 0.60 1.34 -19.14
CA THR A 94 -0.80 1.52 -19.54
C THR A 94 -1.37 2.92 -19.23
N GLY A 95 -0.52 3.83 -18.73
CA GLY A 95 -0.90 5.22 -18.47
C GLY A 95 -1.74 5.45 -17.22
N ARG A 96 -1.98 4.42 -16.41
CA ARG A 96 -2.83 4.48 -15.21
C ARG A 96 -2.20 5.25 -14.05
N LEU A 97 -0.89 5.45 -14.07
CA LEU A 97 -0.15 6.26 -13.07
C LEU A 97 0.23 7.65 -13.60
N ARG A 98 -0.28 8.05 -14.80
CA ARG A 98 0.01 9.35 -15.40
C ARG A 98 -0.80 10.45 -14.74
N GLY A 99 -0.19 11.66 -14.66
CA GLY A 99 -0.84 12.86 -14.16
C GLY A 99 -0.45 13.21 -12.73
N ALA A 100 -1.04 14.29 -12.25
CA ALA A 100 -0.81 14.85 -10.92
C ALA A 100 -1.90 14.38 -9.93
N TRP A 101 -1.73 14.76 -8.67
CA TRP A 101 -2.79 14.67 -7.68
C TRP A 101 -3.95 15.59 -8.06
N ARG A 102 -5.18 15.10 -7.98
CA ARG A 102 -6.40 15.87 -8.23
C ARG A 102 -6.69 16.76 -7.02
N LEU A 103 -6.09 17.94 -7.01
CA LEU A 103 -6.23 18.89 -5.91
C LEU A 103 -7.45 19.80 -6.07
N ASP A 104 -7.87 20.06 -7.32
CA ASP A 104 -8.92 21.02 -7.63
C ASP A 104 -10.16 20.35 -8.21
N GLU A 105 -11.30 21.01 -8.03
CA GLU A 105 -12.56 20.60 -8.64
C GLU A 105 -12.56 21.04 -10.11
N THR A 106 -12.97 20.15 -10.98
CA THR A 106 -13.11 20.40 -12.41
C THR A 106 -14.60 20.49 -12.79
N ALA A 107 -14.90 20.68 -14.07
CA ALA A 107 -16.27 20.60 -14.59
C ALA A 107 -16.87 19.19 -14.56
N ASP A 108 -16.09 18.15 -14.23
CA ASP A 108 -16.57 16.76 -14.16
C ASP A 108 -17.57 16.59 -12.98
N PRO A 109 -18.81 16.16 -13.24
CA PRO A 109 -19.83 15.97 -12.19
C PRO A 109 -19.39 14.99 -11.09
N ARG A 110 -18.47 14.05 -11.40
CA ARG A 110 -17.92 13.10 -10.42
C ARG A 110 -17.11 13.79 -9.32
N ASP A 111 -16.55 14.96 -9.58
CA ASP A 111 -15.79 15.73 -8.60
C ASP A 111 -16.65 16.21 -7.41
N ARG A 112 -17.98 16.23 -7.57
CA ARG A 112 -18.93 16.59 -6.51
C ARG A 112 -19.27 15.44 -5.57
N ARG A 113 -18.82 14.21 -5.87
CA ARG A 113 -19.08 13.04 -5.01
C ARG A 113 -18.39 13.21 -3.64
N PRO A 114 -18.98 12.72 -2.55
CA PRO A 114 -18.41 12.84 -1.21
C PRO A 114 -16.99 12.28 -1.12
N VAL A 115 -16.72 11.14 -1.78
CA VAL A 115 -15.41 10.50 -1.82
C VAL A 115 -14.35 11.39 -2.48
N ASP A 116 -14.68 12.03 -3.62
CA ASP A 116 -13.75 12.94 -4.32
C ASP A 116 -13.49 14.21 -3.51
N ARG A 117 -14.51 14.74 -2.81
CA ARG A 117 -14.35 15.88 -1.90
C ARG A 117 -13.45 15.54 -0.72
N MET A 118 -13.67 14.37 -0.10
CA MET A 118 -12.83 13.89 1.01
C MET A 118 -11.39 13.64 0.54
N LEU A 119 -11.20 13.03 -0.63
CA LEU A 119 -9.89 12.81 -1.22
C LEU A 119 -9.14 14.13 -1.40
N ARG A 120 -9.77 15.16 -2.01
CA ARG A 120 -9.16 16.48 -2.19
C ARG A 120 -8.84 17.16 -0.86
N PHE A 121 -9.70 17.03 0.14
CA PHE A 121 -9.42 17.56 1.48
C PHE A 121 -8.11 17.00 2.04
N PHE A 122 -7.93 15.70 1.98
CA PHE A 122 -6.71 15.03 2.45
C PHE A 122 -5.50 15.32 1.57
N LEU A 123 -5.65 15.33 0.26
CA LEU A 123 -4.55 15.64 -0.67
C LEU A 123 -4.02 17.08 -0.51
N ARG A 124 -4.89 18.05 -0.19
CA ARG A 124 -4.51 19.43 0.10
C ARG A 124 -3.80 19.58 1.45
N ARG A 125 -3.95 18.61 2.34
CA ARG A 125 -3.34 18.58 3.67
C ARG A 125 -2.46 17.33 3.82
N PRO A 126 -1.26 17.31 3.23
CA PRO A 126 -0.42 16.11 3.20
C PRO A 126 -0.07 15.56 4.58
N TRP A 127 0.01 16.42 5.60
CA TRP A 127 0.19 15.99 6.98
C TRP A 127 -1.04 15.24 7.53
N ALA A 128 -2.25 15.71 7.22
CA ALA A 128 -3.48 15.05 7.64
C ALA A 128 -3.67 13.71 6.92
N LEU A 129 -3.33 13.65 5.62
CA LEU A 129 -3.30 12.41 4.86
C LEU A 129 -2.31 11.41 5.46
N ALA A 130 -1.08 11.86 5.76
CA ALA A 130 -0.06 11.01 6.36
C ALA A 130 -0.52 10.47 7.72
N LEU A 131 -1.07 11.32 8.60
CA LEU A 131 -1.63 10.90 9.88
C LEU A 131 -2.79 9.92 9.72
N ALA A 132 -3.71 10.17 8.79
CA ALA A 132 -4.83 9.27 8.53
C ALA A 132 -4.36 7.89 8.02
N LEU A 133 -3.40 7.87 7.09
CA LEU A 133 -2.83 6.62 6.58
C LEU A 133 -2.08 5.85 7.68
N VAL A 134 -1.25 6.52 8.46
CA VAL A 134 -0.53 5.91 9.59
C VAL A 134 -1.52 5.37 10.62
N ALA A 135 -2.56 6.14 10.97
CA ALA A 135 -3.58 5.70 11.92
C ALA A 135 -4.32 4.45 11.41
N VAL A 136 -4.76 4.44 10.15
CA VAL A 136 -5.42 3.28 9.55
C VAL A 136 -4.51 2.06 9.55
N VAL A 137 -3.26 2.21 9.08
CA VAL A 137 -2.27 1.13 9.06
C VAL A 137 -2.01 0.62 10.49
N ALA A 138 -1.80 1.51 11.46
CA ALA A 138 -1.54 1.13 12.85
C ALA A 138 -2.74 0.39 13.47
N VAL A 139 -3.97 0.89 13.26
CA VAL A 139 -5.18 0.22 13.78
C VAL A 139 -5.33 -1.16 13.17
N VAL A 140 -5.23 -1.30 11.84
CA VAL A 140 -5.34 -2.60 11.19
C VAL A 140 -4.22 -3.54 11.64
N PHE A 141 -2.99 -3.03 11.74
CA PHE A 141 -1.84 -3.81 12.21
C PHE A 141 -2.04 -4.32 13.66
N VAL A 142 -2.48 -3.44 14.57
CA VAL A 142 -2.80 -3.85 15.95
C VAL A 142 -3.93 -4.86 16.00
N VAL A 143 -5.00 -4.66 15.24
CA VAL A 143 -6.11 -5.61 15.15
C VAL A 143 -5.62 -6.98 14.67
N LEU A 144 -4.78 -7.03 13.63
CA LEU A 144 -4.21 -8.28 13.13
C LEU A 144 -3.31 -8.97 14.16
N LEU A 145 -2.54 -8.21 14.94
CA LEU A 145 -1.71 -8.75 16.02
C LEU A 145 -2.58 -9.34 17.16
N VAL A 146 -3.68 -8.67 17.50
CA VAL A 146 -4.60 -9.13 18.56
C VAL A 146 -5.41 -10.36 18.14
N VAL A 147 -5.87 -10.37 16.88
CA VAL A 147 -6.62 -11.52 16.31
C VAL A 147 -5.72 -12.74 16.16
N GLY A 148 -4.42 -12.51 15.93
CA GLY A 148 -3.45 -13.58 15.70
C GLY A 148 -3.58 -14.23 14.31
N PRO A 149 -2.68 -15.16 13.97
CA PRO A 149 -2.74 -15.87 12.71
C PRO A 149 -3.98 -16.76 12.62
N PRO A 150 -4.57 -16.94 11.43
CA PRO A 150 -5.66 -17.87 11.22
C PRO A 150 -5.23 -19.30 11.64
N GLY A 151 -5.91 -19.89 12.61
CA GLY A 151 -5.60 -21.23 13.13
C GLY A 151 -4.76 -21.24 14.44
N GLY A 152 -4.43 -20.09 15.03
CA GLY A 152 -3.61 -19.99 16.24
C GLY A 152 -4.35 -20.16 17.58
N LYS A 153 -5.54 -20.71 17.59
CA LYS A 153 -6.27 -21.11 18.80
C LYS A 153 -6.43 -22.64 18.80
N GLY A 154 -5.44 -23.31 19.23
CA GLY A 154 -5.41 -24.71 19.59
C GLY A 154 -4.48 -24.88 20.77
#